data_f264e07adb1939168fa6d7697bde17fc
#
_entry.id   f264e07adb1939168fa6d7697bde17fc
#
_cell.length_a   1.000
_cell.length_b   1.000
_cell.length_c   1.000
_cell.angle_alpha   90.00
_cell.angle_beta   90.00
_cell.angle_gamma   90.00
#
_symmetry.space_group_name_H-M   'P 1'
#
loop_
_entity.id
_entity.type
_entity.pdbx_description
1 polymer ?
#
loop_
_entity_poly.entity_id
_entity_poly.type
_entity_poly.pdbx_seq_one_letter_code
_entity_poly.pdbx_strand_id
1 'polypeptide(L)'
;MDMVSGYENVDGVNYTYLFPVWTSPLSYQYQPDVNGAFYFRSNNMGQERNADYEGDYSWVVFSLDSHPLEGKDLYVLGQFNDYQANEESQMHYDPKNQKYFAKIFLKQGFYNYILATKDRNGKLNFGEINGNFWQTQNQYQAFLYYTPFGKNYDALIGYGELK
;
A
#
# COMPACT_ATOMS: atom_id res chain seq x y z
N MET A 1 11.63 -10.46 0.04
CA MET A 1 12.10 -10.32 1.43
C MET A 1 10.84 -10.31 2.28
N ASP A 2 10.70 -11.24 3.24
CA ASP A 2 9.54 -11.25 4.12
C ASP A 2 9.60 -10.04 5.04
N MET A 3 8.61 -9.16 4.94
CA MET A 3 8.46 -8.00 5.83
C MET A 3 7.84 -8.37 7.19
N VAL A 4 7.64 -9.66 7.45
CA VAL A 4 7.00 -10.16 8.66
C VAL A 4 8.03 -10.29 9.79
N SER A 5 7.74 -9.64 10.91
CA SER A 5 8.54 -9.70 12.15
C SER A 5 8.10 -10.81 13.10
N GLY A 6 6.84 -11.24 13.02
CA GLY A 6 6.31 -12.28 13.89
C GLY A 6 4.84 -12.62 13.63
N TYR A 7 4.42 -13.73 14.24
CA TYR A 7 3.06 -14.25 14.23
C TYR A 7 2.60 -14.52 15.64
N GLU A 8 1.34 -14.31 15.92
CA GLU A 8 0.70 -14.61 17.19
C GLU A 8 -0.71 -15.16 16.95
N ASN A 9 -1.13 -16.12 17.75
CA ASN A 9 -2.53 -16.56 17.80
C ASN A 9 -3.10 -16.25 19.18
N VAL A 10 -4.12 -15.41 19.23
CA VAL A 10 -4.81 -15.04 20.45
C VAL A 10 -6.27 -15.49 20.34
N ASP A 11 -6.66 -16.43 21.19
CA ASP A 11 -8.02 -16.98 21.25
C ASP A 11 -8.57 -17.45 19.88
N GLY A 12 -7.69 -18.07 19.07
CA GLY A 12 -8.06 -18.56 17.74
C GLY A 12 -8.00 -17.50 16.62
N VAL A 13 -7.63 -16.28 16.93
CA VAL A 13 -7.46 -15.18 15.98
C VAL A 13 -5.98 -15.02 15.63
N ASN A 14 -5.65 -15.06 14.35
CA ASN A 14 -4.29 -14.91 13.87
C ASN A 14 -3.90 -13.43 13.73
N TYR A 15 -2.71 -13.08 14.22
CA TYR A 15 -2.07 -11.79 14.06
C TYR A 15 -0.74 -11.95 13.34
N THR A 16 -0.46 -11.06 12.40
CA THR A 16 0.80 -10.99 11.65
C THR A 16 1.40 -9.61 11.86
N TYR A 17 2.58 -9.55 12.45
CA TYR A 17 3.29 -8.29 12.71
C TYR A 17 4.29 -8.04 11.60
N LEU A 18 4.28 -6.85 11.02
CA LEU A 18 5.29 -6.42 10.07
C LEU A 18 6.45 -5.70 10.78
N PHE A 19 7.63 -5.70 10.17
CA PHE A 19 8.70 -4.81 10.61
C PHE A 19 8.25 -3.36 10.51
N PRO A 20 8.59 -2.51 11.50
CA PRO A 20 8.24 -1.10 11.45
C PRO A 20 8.82 -0.42 10.21
N VAL A 21 8.03 0.44 9.58
CA VAL A 21 8.52 1.36 8.56
C VAL A 21 9.25 2.50 9.25
N TRP A 22 10.31 3.01 8.62
CA TRP A 22 11.07 4.17 9.09
C TRP A 22 10.72 5.38 8.25
N THR A 23 10.58 6.54 8.88
CA THR A 23 10.33 7.81 8.18
C THR A 23 11.53 8.20 7.32
N SER A 24 11.24 8.61 6.10
CA SER A 24 12.20 9.21 5.13
C SER A 24 13.45 8.38 4.88
N PRO A 25 13.39 7.35 4.05
CA PRO A 25 14.60 6.71 3.58
C PRO A 25 15.49 7.76 2.89
N LEU A 26 16.75 7.86 3.34
CA LEU A 26 17.73 8.81 2.81
C LEU A 26 18.16 8.45 1.36
N SER A 27 17.87 7.23 0.92
CA SER A 27 18.23 6.74 -0.40
C SER A 27 17.20 5.74 -0.92
N TYR A 28 17.06 5.70 -2.24
CA TYR A 28 16.24 4.69 -2.91
C TYR A 28 16.81 3.30 -2.65
N GLN A 29 15.93 2.39 -2.23
CA GLN A 29 16.24 0.98 -2.13
C GLN A 29 15.28 0.21 -3.05
N TYR A 30 15.85 -0.42 -4.07
CA TYR A 30 15.06 -1.28 -4.94
C TYR A 30 14.55 -2.50 -4.15
N GLN A 31 13.25 -2.68 -4.14
CA GLN A 31 12.59 -3.89 -3.64
C GLN A 31 11.70 -4.43 -4.74
N PRO A 32 11.79 -5.72 -5.07
CA PRO A 32 10.85 -6.34 -5.99
C PRO A 32 9.43 -6.13 -5.50
N ASP A 33 8.58 -5.64 -6.38
CA ASP A 33 7.18 -5.39 -6.07
C ASP A 33 6.27 -5.99 -7.17
N VAL A 34 4.97 -5.80 -7.02
CA VAL A 34 3.95 -6.20 -8.00
C VAL A 34 3.23 -4.98 -8.57
N ASN A 35 3.96 -3.87 -8.75
CA ASN A 35 3.45 -2.60 -9.29
C ASN A 35 2.22 -2.08 -8.54
N GLY A 36 2.26 -2.11 -7.20
CA GLY A 36 1.18 -1.65 -6.35
C GLY A 36 0.03 -2.63 -6.17
N ALA A 37 0.06 -3.78 -6.85
CA ALA A 37 -0.97 -4.81 -6.76
C ALA A 37 -0.83 -5.71 -5.51
N PHE A 38 -1.67 -6.73 -5.43
CA PHE A 38 -1.54 -7.83 -4.47
C PHE A 38 -1.92 -9.15 -5.15
N TYR A 39 -1.49 -10.26 -4.55
CA TYR A 39 -1.95 -11.58 -4.92
C TYR A 39 -2.02 -12.49 -3.69
N PHE A 40 -3.00 -13.39 -3.69
CA PHE A 40 -3.11 -14.38 -2.62
C PHE A 40 -2.09 -15.49 -2.79
N ARG A 41 -1.52 -15.91 -1.68
CA ARG A 41 -0.56 -17.00 -1.63
C ARG A 41 -0.72 -17.76 -0.31
N SER A 42 -0.88 -19.05 -0.38
CA SER A 42 -0.88 -19.92 0.78
C SER A 42 0.55 -20.42 1.07
N ASN A 43 0.94 -20.50 2.34
CA ASN A 43 2.27 -21.01 2.74
C ASN A 43 2.39 -22.53 2.76
N ASN A 44 1.45 -23.26 2.17
CA ASN A 44 1.50 -24.71 2.10
C ASN A 44 2.57 -25.19 1.10
N MET A 45 3.82 -25.14 1.52
CA MET A 45 5.03 -25.69 0.89
C MET A 45 4.80 -26.47 -0.41
N GLY A 46 4.65 -25.78 -1.55
CA GLY A 46 4.66 -26.38 -2.88
C GLY A 46 3.41 -27.16 -3.30
N GLN A 47 2.33 -27.13 -2.54
CA GLN A 47 1.04 -27.77 -2.88
C GLN A 47 -0.10 -26.76 -3.07
N GLU A 48 0.21 -25.54 -3.45
CA GLU A 48 -0.80 -24.53 -3.74
C GLU A 48 -1.64 -24.94 -4.95
N ARG A 49 -2.81 -25.52 -4.68
CA ARG A 49 -3.79 -25.81 -5.73
C ARG A 49 -4.75 -24.64 -5.98
N ASN A 50 -5.00 -23.80 -4.97
CA ASN A 50 -5.93 -22.67 -5.08
C ASN A 50 -5.76 -21.69 -3.91
N ALA A 51 -4.80 -20.76 -4.02
CA ALA A 51 -4.56 -19.73 -2.98
C ALA A 51 -5.81 -18.88 -2.68
N ASP A 52 -6.73 -18.75 -3.66
CA ASP A 52 -7.98 -18.02 -3.49
C ASP A 52 -8.94 -18.66 -2.49
N TYR A 53 -8.84 -19.95 -2.23
CA TYR A 53 -9.73 -20.69 -1.34
C TYR A 53 -9.01 -21.25 -0.11
N GLU A 54 -7.71 -21.54 -0.19
CA GLU A 54 -6.95 -22.21 0.87
C GLU A 54 -6.21 -21.27 1.81
N GLY A 55 -6.08 -19.99 1.44
CA GLY A 55 -5.40 -19.00 2.28
C GLY A 55 -6.24 -18.59 3.50
N ASP A 56 -5.60 -18.58 4.67
CA ASP A 56 -6.18 -18.09 5.91
C ASP A 56 -6.20 -16.56 5.97
N TYR A 57 -6.98 -16.03 6.92
CA TYR A 57 -7.01 -14.60 7.22
C TYR A 57 -6.26 -14.30 8.51
N SER A 58 -5.66 -13.11 8.55
CA SER A 58 -4.94 -12.61 9.71
C SER A 58 -5.17 -11.10 9.88
N TRP A 59 -5.15 -10.64 11.11
CA TRP A 59 -4.99 -9.22 11.40
C TRP A 59 -3.54 -8.84 11.18
N VAL A 60 -3.28 -8.12 10.10
CA VAL A 60 -1.93 -7.62 9.80
C VAL A 60 -1.71 -6.31 10.52
N VAL A 61 -0.68 -6.28 11.36
CA VAL A 61 -0.30 -5.11 12.16
C VAL A 61 0.80 -4.35 11.45
N PHE A 62 0.45 -3.18 10.95
CA PHE A 62 1.36 -2.21 10.35
C PHE A 62 1.85 -1.25 11.44
N SER A 63 3.13 -0.90 11.41
CA SER A 63 3.68 0.07 12.35
C SER A 63 4.68 1.02 11.70
N LEU A 64 4.72 2.26 12.22
CA LEU A 64 5.66 3.30 11.83
C LEU A 64 6.29 3.90 13.08
N ASP A 65 7.61 3.81 13.19
CA ASP A 65 8.37 4.49 14.23
C ASP A 65 8.53 5.97 13.86
N SER A 66 7.77 6.84 14.52
CA SER A 66 7.73 8.27 14.25
C SER A 66 7.20 9.05 15.44
N HIS A 67 7.61 10.31 15.55
CA HIS A 67 6.92 11.27 16.40
C HIS A 67 5.51 11.58 15.89
N PRO A 68 4.62 12.15 16.72
CA PRO A 68 3.30 12.56 16.28
C PRO A 68 3.36 13.50 15.08
N LEU A 69 2.57 13.21 14.06
CA LEU A 69 2.43 14.06 12.87
C LEU A 69 1.39 15.14 13.16
N GLU A 70 1.86 16.35 13.45
CA GLU A 70 0.97 17.45 13.83
C GLU A 70 0.03 17.84 12.70
N GLY A 71 -1.28 17.81 12.97
CA GLY A 71 -2.33 18.25 12.06
C GLY A 71 -2.54 17.36 10.84
N LYS A 72 -2.08 16.14 10.89
CA LYS A 72 -2.23 15.15 9.81
C LYS A 72 -2.65 13.80 10.38
N ASP A 73 -3.46 13.09 9.59
CA ASP A 73 -3.77 11.69 9.79
C ASP A 73 -2.87 10.82 8.89
N LEU A 74 -2.59 9.61 9.34
CA LEU A 74 -1.75 8.65 8.63
C LEU A 74 -2.57 7.42 8.25
N TYR A 75 -2.36 6.90 7.04
CA TYR A 75 -3.12 5.79 6.47
C TYR A 75 -2.22 4.75 5.82
N VAL A 76 -2.64 3.48 5.89
CA VAL A 76 -2.06 2.38 5.11
C VAL A 76 -2.90 2.20 3.86
N LEU A 77 -2.33 2.45 2.68
CA LEU A 77 -3.04 2.40 1.40
C LEU A 77 -2.42 1.38 0.46
N GLY A 78 -3.24 0.72 -0.33
CA GLY A 78 -2.83 -0.22 -1.35
C GLY A 78 -4.02 -0.63 -2.21
N GLN A 79 -3.79 -1.47 -3.22
CA GLN A 79 -4.87 -1.96 -4.06
C GLN A 79 -5.94 -2.75 -3.26
N PHE A 80 -5.55 -3.38 -2.16
CA PHE A 80 -6.45 -4.14 -1.30
C PHE A 80 -7.54 -3.31 -0.60
N ASN A 81 -7.40 -1.99 -0.57
CA ASN A 81 -8.40 -1.05 -0.07
C ASN A 81 -8.68 0.09 -1.07
N ASP A 82 -8.42 -0.15 -2.37
CA ASP A 82 -8.61 0.80 -3.46
C ASP A 82 -7.95 2.17 -3.22
N TYR A 83 -6.83 2.18 -2.47
CA TYR A 83 -6.12 3.39 -2.04
C TYR A 83 -7.00 4.40 -1.29
N GLN A 84 -8.03 3.93 -0.58
CA GLN A 84 -8.97 4.78 0.14
C GLN A 84 -8.49 5.07 1.57
N ALA A 85 -8.34 6.36 1.88
CA ALA A 85 -8.02 6.84 3.23
C ALA A 85 -9.32 6.93 4.06
N ASN A 86 -9.69 5.82 4.68
CA ASN A 86 -10.87 5.65 5.51
C ASN A 86 -10.49 5.21 6.94
N GLU A 87 -11.48 5.00 7.79
CA GLU A 87 -11.31 4.64 9.20
C GLU A 87 -10.61 3.28 9.38
N GLU A 88 -10.84 2.32 8.47
CA GLU A 88 -10.24 0.97 8.54
C GLU A 88 -8.75 0.97 8.18
N SER A 89 -8.31 1.95 7.37
CA SER A 89 -6.92 2.10 6.95
C SER A 89 -6.13 3.11 7.78
N GLN A 90 -6.80 3.82 8.73
CA GLN A 90 -6.17 4.86 9.54
C GLN A 90 -5.22 4.26 10.57
N MET A 91 -4.03 4.86 10.69
CA MET A 91 -3.07 4.52 11.74
C MET A 91 -3.26 5.42 12.96
N HIS A 92 -3.23 4.81 14.14
CA HIS A 92 -3.37 5.50 15.41
C HIS A 92 -2.03 5.62 16.12
N TYR A 93 -1.76 6.79 16.70
CA TYR A 93 -0.53 7.01 17.46
C TYR A 93 -0.64 6.43 18.86
N ASP A 94 0.37 5.65 19.25
CA ASP A 94 0.56 5.15 20.61
C ASP A 94 1.66 5.98 21.32
N PRO A 95 1.30 6.86 22.24
CA PRO A 95 2.27 7.70 22.94
C PRO A 95 3.24 6.91 23.81
N LYS A 96 2.83 5.74 24.31
CA LYS A 96 3.64 4.89 25.19
C LYS A 96 4.81 4.27 24.42
N ASN A 97 4.54 3.79 23.22
CA ASN A 97 5.52 3.14 22.36
C ASN A 97 6.13 4.09 21.31
N GLN A 98 5.66 5.33 21.24
CA GLN A 98 6.10 6.37 20.30
C GLN A 98 6.04 5.90 18.83
N LYS A 99 4.94 5.26 18.46
CA LYS A 99 4.72 4.73 17.12
C LYS A 99 3.27 4.83 16.67
N TYR A 100 3.07 4.87 15.38
CA TYR A 100 1.78 4.64 14.77
C TYR A 100 1.55 3.17 14.51
N PHE A 101 0.30 2.72 14.62
CA PHE A 101 -0.10 1.36 14.26
C PHE A 101 -1.48 1.35 13.60
N ALA A 102 -1.69 0.40 12.70
CA ALA A 102 -2.99 0.01 12.16
C ALA A 102 -3.12 -1.51 12.15
N LYS A 103 -4.35 -2.01 12.21
CA LYS A 103 -4.66 -3.42 12.04
C LYS A 103 -5.62 -3.55 10.88
N ILE A 104 -5.26 -4.31 9.87
CA ILE A 104 -6.09 -4.55 8.69
C ILE A 104 -6.27 -6.06 8.55
N PHE A 105 -7.52 -6.49 8.38
CA PHE A 105 -7.83 -7.91 8.21
C PHE A 105 -7.61 -8.31 6.76
N LEU A 106 -6.55 -9.07 6.51
CA LEU A 106 -6.12 -9.47 5.17
C LEU A 106 -6.04 -10.98 5.05
N LYS A 107 -6.30 -11.46 3.84
CA LYS A 107 -6.04 -12.83 3.47
C LYS A 107 -4.53 -13.04 3.30
N GLN A 108 -4.08 -14.27 3.53
CA GLN A 108 -2.69 -14.65 3.31
C GLN A 108 -2.27 -14.37 1.85
N GLY A 109 -1.16 -13.63 1.66
CA GLY A 109 -0.73 -13.20 0.34
C GLY A 109 0.44 -12.24 0.38
N PHE A 110 0.75 -11.72 -0.80
CA PHE A 110 1.71 -10.64 -0.99
C PHE A 110 0.96 -9.35 -1.34
N TYR A 111 1.31 -8.28 -0.66
CA TYR A 111 0.61 -6.98 -0.79
C TYR A 111 1.63 -5.86 -0.90
N ASN A 112 1.51 -5.06 -1.96
CA ASN A 112 2.15 -3.75 -1.96
C ASN A 112 1.30 -2.76 -1.17
N TYR A 113 1.94 -1.95 -0.35
CA TYR A 113 1.29 -0.88 0.38
C TYR A 113 2.19 0.36 0.48
N ILE A 114 1.58 1.48 0.76
CA ILE A 114 2.23 2.77 0.97
C ILE A 114 1.62 3.44 2.20
N LEU A 115 2.43 4.18 2.95
CA LEU A 115 1.94 5.03 4.02
C LEU A 115 1.70 6.43 3.45
N ALA A 116 0.49 6.95 3.61
CA ALA A 116 0.12 8.28 3.13
C ALA A 116 -0.39 9.15 4.27
N THR A 117 0.03 10.41 4.28
CA THR A 117 -0.52 11.41 5.20
C THR A 117 -1.67 12.16 4.55
N LYS A 118 -2.65 12.58 5.35
CA LYS A 118 -3.79 13.40 4.94
C LYS A 118 -3.85 14.65 5.81
N ASP A 119 -3.80 15.80 5.19
CA ASP A 119 -3.88 17.07 5.88
C ASP A 119 -5.33 17.44 6.28
N ARG A 120 -5.49 18.53 7.03
CA ARG A 120 -6.81 19.05 7.47
C ARG A 120 -7.72 19.46 6.31
N ASN A 121 -7.16 19.70 5.12
CA ASN A 121 -7.92 20.03 3.90
C ASN A 121 -8.32 18.78 3.10
N GLY A 122 -7.97 17.59 3.60
CA GLY A 122 -8.26 16.32 2.95
C GLY A 122 -7.27 15.92 1.85
N LYS A 123 -6.17 16.66 1.67
CA LYS A 123 -5.17 16.36 0.64
C LYS A 123 -4.24 15.25 1.11
N LEU A 124 -4.13 14.20 0.29
CA LEU A 124 -3.20 13.09 0.50
C LEU A 124 -1.78 13.44 0.00
N ASN A 125 -0.78 13.00 0.76
CA ASN A 125 0.63 13.05 0.40
C ASN A 125 1.25 11.65 0.55
N PHE A 126 1.68 11.06 -0.55
CA PHE A 126 2.26 9.71 -0.63
C PHE A 126 3.78 9.69 -0.44
N GLY A 127 4.44 10.83 -0.57
CA GLY A 127 5.90 10.91 -0.50
C GLY A 127 6.46 11.33 0.86
N GLU A 128 5.63 11.74 1.80
CA GLU A 128 6.09 12.29 3.08
C GLU A 128 6.78 11.24 3.96
N ILE A 129 6.26 10.02 3.98
CA ILE A 129 6.80 8.91 4.77
C ILE A 129 7.79 8.08 3.96
N ASN A 130 7.38 7.69 2.74
CA ASN A 130 8.15 6.73 1.93
C ASN A 130 9.23 7.39 1.06
N GLY A 131 9.25 8.73 1.00
CA GLY A 131 10.12 9.48 0.09
C GLY A 131 9.60 9.51 -1.35
N ASN A 132 10.21 10.38 -2.17
CA ASN A 132 9.99 10.47 -3.60
C ASN A 132 11.33 10.33 -4.30
N PHE A 133 11.48 9.29 -5.11
CA PHE A 133 12.73 8.97 -5.78
C PHE A 133 12.51 8.90 -7.29
N TRP A 134 13.40 9.55 -8.05
CA TRP A 134 13.35 9.52 -9.52
C TRP A 134 13.72 8.14 -10.09
N GLN A 135 14.40 7.31 -9.30
CA GLN A 135 14.81 5.95 -9.66
C GLN A 135 13.65 4.94 -9.64
N THR A 136 12.46 5.34 -9.17
CA THR A 136 11.28 4.46 -9.17
C THR A 136 10.94 4.05 -10.60
N GLN A 137 10.54 2.80 -10.77
CA GLN A 137 10.07 2.30 -12.04
C GLN A 137 8.73 2.94 -12.38
N ASN A 138 8.66 3.62 -13.54
CA ASN A 138 7.45 4.28 -14.01
C ASN A 138 7.05 3.74 -15.38
N GLN A 139 5.76 3.66 -15.61
CA GLN A 139 5.18 3.39 -16.92
C GLN A 139 4.46 4.66 -17.38
N TYR A 140 4.83 5.17 -18.55
CA TYR A 140 4.21 6.36 -19.13
C TYR A 140 3.31 5.96 -20.29
N GLN A 141 2.11 6.51 -20.30
CA GLN A 141 1.13 6.31 -21.37
C GLN A 141 0.73 7.65 -21.95
N ALA A 142 0.74 7.75 -23.26
CA ALA A 142 0.27 8.93 -24.00
C ALA A 142 -0.98 8.59 -24.79
N PHE A 143 -2.03 9.38 -24.63
CA PHE A 143 -3.29 9.28 -25.37
C PHE A 143 -3.47 10.53 -26.20
N LEU A 144 -3.65 10.37 -27.50
CA LEU A 144 -3.93 11.49 -28.43
C LEU A 144 -5.40 11.49 -28.80
N TYR A 145 -6.07 12.58 -28.46
CA TYR A 145 -7.47 12.80 -28.77
C TYR A 145 -7.62 13.87 -29.87
N TYR A 146 -8.62 13.71 -30.71
CA TYR A 146 -8.98 14.64 -31.74
C TYR A 146 -10.49 14.86 -31.74
N THR A 147 -10.91 16.14 -31.78
CA THR A 147 -12.32 16.52 -31.95
C THR A 147 -12.61 16.74 -33.45
N PRO A 148 -13.34 15.83 -34.13
CA PRO A 148 -13.69 16.01 -35.52
C PRO A 148 -14.51 17.28 -35.71
N PHE A 149 -14.26 17.99 -36.82
CA PHE A 149 -14.98 19.24 -37.13
C PHE A 149 -16.51 19.02 -37.17
N GLY A 150 -17.24 19.83 -36.40
CA GLY A 150 -18.69 19.75 -36.28
C GLY A 150 -19.23 18.61 -35.44
N LYS A 151 -18.37 17.99 -34.63
CA LYS A 151 -18.73 16.93 -33.64
C LYS A 151 -18.52 17.42 -32.22
N ASN A 152 -19.27 16.83 -31.27
CA ASN A 152 -19.23 17.16 -29.85
C ASN A 152 -18.58 16.04 -29.01
N TYR A 153 -17.66 15.25 -29.61
CA TYR A 153 -16.93 14.19 -28.91
C TYR A 153 -15.47 14.21 -29.33
N ASP A 154 -14.63 13.77 -28.44
CA ASP A 154 -13.21 13.52 -28.68
C ASP A 154 -12.99 12.04 -29.06
N ALA A 155 -12.39 11.83 -30.22
CA ALA A 155 -11.99 10.49 -30.66
C ALA A 155 -10.55 10.21 -30.26
N LEU A 156 -10.29 9.08 -29.61
CA LEU A 156 -8.93 8.59 -29.37
C LEU A 156 -8.34 8.14 -30.72
N ILE A 157 -7.32 8.86 -31.21
CA ILE A 157 -6.70 8.59 -32.52
C ILE A 157 -5.26 8.06 -32.40
N GLY A 158 -4.70 8.06 -31.21
CA GLY A 158 -3.37 7.54 -30.97
C GLY A 158 -3.16 7.10 -29.52
N TYR A 159 -2.34 6.06 -29.36
CA TYR A 159 -1.91 5.54 -28.07
C TYR A 159 -0.43 5.15 -28.17
N GLY A 160 0.33 5.45 -27.15
CA GLY A 160 1.73 5.06 -27.03
C GLY A 160 2.13 4.74 -25.58
N GLU A 161 3.02 3.81 -25.41
CA GLU A 161 3.65 3.46 -24.12
C GLU A 161 5.16 3.71 -24.19
N LEU A 162 5.69 4.27 -23.11
CA LEU A 162 7.11 4.41 -22.87
C LEU A 162 7.45 3.65 -21.57
N LYS A 163 8.47 2.80 -21.65
CA LYS A 163 9.01 2.05 -20.51
C LYS A 163 10.34 2.66 -20.09
#